data_b25b1cc7a573784ae410d87d8a7be781
#
_entry.id   b25b1cc7a573784ae410d87d8a7be781
#
_cell.length_a   1.000
_cell.length_b   1.000
_cell.length_c   1.000
_cell.angle_alpha   90.00
_cell.angle_beta   90.00
_cell.angle_gamma   90.00
#
_symmetry.space_group_name_H-M   'P 1'
#
loop_
_entity.id
_entity.type
_entity.pdbx_description
1 polymer ?
#
loop_
_entity_poly.entity_id
_entity_poly.type
_entity_poly.pdbx_seq_one_letter_code
_entity_poly.pdbx_strand_id
1 'polypeptide(L)'
;MAIGLPRSFTILDADESEGVLRDAVDEADRGFFKDKAHPKPGPLHAILSMARNTQLPLAETVSRFFPQHEGVIDRLPAFARKYAERKRADNVLDYDDLLEHWLDLLRRSPETAEYFAHRFRHVLVDEYQDTNVAQYLWLRLLAQGHKNICCVGDDDQSIYGWRGATLDNL
;
A
#
# COMPACT_ATOMS: atom_id res chain seq x y z
N MET A 1 4.17 15.68 -15.71
CA MET A 1 3.73 15.07 -14.43
C MET A 1 4.54 13.81 -14.21
N ALA A 2 5.30 13.72 -13.13
CA ALA A 2 6.28 12.64 -12.92
C ALA A 2 5.67 11.23 -12.78
N ILE A 3 4.41 11.11 -12.32
CA ILE A 3 3.71 9.82 -12.11
C ILE A 3 2.34 9.76 -12.80
N GLY A 4 2.00 10.75 -13.66
CA GLY A 4 0.77 10.71 -14.47
C GLY A 4 -0.55 10.94 -13.72
N LEU A 5 -0.51 11.32 -12.44
CA LEU A 5 -1.72 11.63 -11.67
C LEU A 5 -2.22 13.05 -11.96
N PRO A 6 -3.55 13.28 -12.08
CA PRO A 6 -4.11 14.61 -12.12
C PRO A 6 -3.86 15.36 -10.81
N ARG A 7 -3.96 16.71 -10.85
CA ARG A 7 -3.74 17.53 -9.65
C ARG A 7 -4.89 17.46 -8.64
N SER A 8 -6.08 17.13 -9.12
CA SER A 8 -7.26 16.96 -8.29
C SER A 8 -7.68 15.49 -8.29
N PHE A 9 -7.70 14.87 -7.16
CA PHE A 9 -8.22 13.53 -6.94
C PHE A 9 -8.99 13.50 -5.60
N THR A 10 -9.89 12.56 -5.46
CA THR A 10 -10.58 12.30 -4.19
C THR A 10 -9.90 11.16 -3.46
N ILE A 11 -9.79 11.26 -2.15
CA ILE A 11 -9.26 10.19 -1.30
C ILE A 11 -10.45 9.39 -0.79
N LEU A 12 -10.41 8.08 -1.03
CA LEU A 12 -11.41 7.13 -0.54
C LEU A 12 -11.09 6.72 0.91
N ASP A 13 -12.12 6.60 1.71
CA ASP A 13 -12.02 5.90 2.99
C ASP A 13 -12.04 4.37 2.81
N ALA A 14 -11.99 3.62 3.92
CA ALA A 14 -11.92 2.16 3.87
C ALA A 14 -13.18 1.54 3.24
N ASP A 15 -14.37 2.02 3.62
CA ASP A 15 -15.64 1.47 3.14
C ASP A 15 -15.85 1.79 1.65
N GLU A 16 -15.50 3.00 1.23
CA GLU A 16 -15.51 3.42 -0.17
C GLU A 16 -14.55 2.59 -1.02
N SER A 17 -13.34 2.35 -0.52
CA SER A 17 -12.31 1.53 -1.17
C SER A 17 -12.76 0.09 -1.35
N GLU A 18 -13.39 -0.52 -0.33
CA GLU A 18 -14.00 -1.85 -0.43
C GLU A 18 -15.15 -1.87 -1.45
N GLY A 19 -15.95 -0.81 -1.52
CA GLY A 19 -17.02 -0.67 -2.51
C GLY A 19 -16.48 -0.68 -3.94
N VAL A 20 -15.47 0.14 -4.23
CA VAL A 20 -14.79 0.19 -5.54
C VAL A 20 -14.15 -1.15 -5.89
N LEU A 21 -13.49 -1.82 -4.91
CA LEU A 21 -12.92 -3.14 -5.12
C LEU A 21 -13.97 -4.19 -5.44
N ARG A 22 -15.09 -4.22 -4.70
CA ARG A 22 -16.21 -5.13 -4.98
C ARG A 22 -16.70 -5.01 -6.41
N ASP A 23 -16.93 -3.78 -6.87
CA ASP A 23 -17.40 -3.53 -8.23
C ASP A 23 -16.34 -3.96 -9.27
N ALA A 24 -15.06 -3.69 -9.01
CA ALA A 24 -13.95 -4.11 -9.88
C ALA A 24 -13.85 -5.64 -9.99
N VAL A 25 -14.06 -6.36 -8.89
CA VAL A 25 -14.07 -7.82 -8.86
C VAL A 25 -15.28 -8.38 -9.62
N ASP A 26 -16.48 -7.81 -9.43
CA ASP A 26 -17.67 -8.24 -10.16
C ASP A 26 -17.56 -8.01 -11.67
N GLU A 27 -16.81 -7.00 -12.11
CA GLU A 27 -16.48 -6.80 -13.52
C GLU A 27 -15.47 -7.84 -14.05
N ALA A 28 -14.49 -8.24 -13.23
CA ALA A 28 -13.44 -9.18 -13.63
C ALA A 28 -13.91 -10.64 -13.56
N ASP A 29 -14.72 -10.99 -12.56
CA ASP A 29 -15.21 -12.36 -12.31
C ASP A 29 -16.63 -12.30 -11.76
N ARG A 30 -17.59 -12.27 -12.68
CA ARG A 30 -19.01 -12.08 -12.35
C ARG A 30 -19.52 -13.19 -11.43
N GLY A 31 -19.91 -12.80 -10.24
CA GLY A 31 -20.45 -13.73 -9.24
C GLY A 31 -19.41 -14.34 -8.32
N PHE A 32 -18.16 -13.87 -8.33
CA PHE A 32 -17.10 -14.28 -7.42
C PHE A 32 -17.57 -14.30 -5.96
N PHE A 33 -18.25 -13.25 -5.51
CA PHE A 33 -18.75 -13.15 -4.13
C PHE A 33 -19.98 -14.00 -3.81
N LYS A 34 -20.54 -14.75 -4.80
CA LYS A 34 -21.64 -15.70 -4.57
C LYS A 34 -21.15 -16.99 -3.96
N ASP A 35 -19.89 -17.35 -4.20
CA ASP A 35 -19.27 -18.49 -3.57
C ASP A 35 -18.89 -18.14 -2.12
N LYS A 36 -19.42 -18.90 -1.17
CA LYS A 36 -19.15 -18.70 0.27
C LYS A 36 -17.72 -19.05 0.66
N ALA A 37 -17.02 -19.84 -0.15
CA ALA A 37 -15.60 -20.18 0.06
C ALA A 37 -14.66 -19.03 -0.32
N HIS A 38 -15.12 -18.09 -1.11
CA HIS A 38 -14.30 -16.95 -1.51
C HIS A 38 -14.27 -15.85 -0.44
N PRO A 39 -13.16 -15.09 -0.35
CA PRO A 39 -13.08 -13.94 0.55
C PRO A 39 -14.14 -12.90 0.17
N LYS A 40 -14.70 -12.26 1.18
CA LYS A 40 -15.57 -11.07 1.02
C LYS A 40 -14.73 -9.84 0.63
N PRO A 41 -15.37 -8.71 0.23
CA PRO A 41 -14.64 -7.51 -0.19
C PRO A 41 -13.59 -7.03 0.83
N GLY A 42 -13.93 -6.96 2.13
CA GLY A 42 -13.00 -6.51 3.17
C GLY A 42 -11.74 -7.37 3.29
N PRO A 43 -11.83 -8.71 3.51
CA PRO A 43 -10.67 -9.60 3.47
C PRO A 43 -9.87 -9.53 2.16
N LEU A 44 -10.54 -9.38 1.02
CA LEU A 44 -9.86 -9.24 -0.27
C LEU A 44 -9.09 -7.91 -0.34
N HIS A 45 -9.68 -6.81 0.13
CA HIS A 45 -9.01 -5.52 0.24
C HIS A 45 -7.79 -5.60 1.17
N ALA A 46 -7.93 -6.27 2.32
CA ALA A 46 -6.83 -6.48 3.26
C ALA A 46 -5.65 -7.25 2.63
N ILE A 47 -5.91 -8.25 1.79
CA ILE A 47 -4.85 -8.97 1.04
C ILE A 47 -4.11 -8.02 0.10
N LEU A 48 -4.83 -7.23 -0.70
CA LEU A 48 -4.21 -6.29 -1.64
C LEU A 48 -3.42 -5.19 -0.91
N SER A 49 -3.98 -4.66 0.17
CA SER A 49 -3.32 -3.66 1.02
C SER A 49 -2.04 -4.22 1.65
N MET A 50 -2.11 -5.43 2.23
CA MET A 50 -0.94 -6.09 2.83
C MET A 50 0.19 -6.29 1.81
N ALA A 51 -0.11 -6.75 0.60
CA ALA A 51 0.89 -6.94 -0.45
C ALA A 51 1.60 -5.63 -0.81
N ARG A 52 0.85 -4.52 -0.88
CA ARG A 52 1.39 -3.18 -1.17
C ARG A 52 2.24 -2.64 -0.03
N ASN A 53 1.77 -2.78 1.20
CA ASN A 53 2.45 -2.28 2.39
C ASN A 53 3.71 -3.06 2.75
N THR A 54 3.74 -4.36 2.47
CA THR A 54 4.91 -5.23 2.65
C THR A 54 5.81 -5.30 1.42
N GLN A 55 5.35 -4.77 0.28
CA GLN A 55 6.04 -4.90 -1.04
C GLN A 55 6.30 -6.36 -1.45
N LEU A 56 5.51 -7.31 -0.95
CA LEU A 56 5.59 -8.73 -1.29
C LEU A 56 4.70 -9.07 -2.50
N PRO A 57 5.07 -10.09 -3.28
CA PRO A 57 4.18 -10.67 -4.29
C PRO A 57 2.85 -11.15 -3.68
N LEU A 58 1.74 -11.02 -4.42
CA LEU A 58 0.42 -11.42 -3.94
C LEU A 58 0.35 -12.88 -3.45
N ALA A 59 1.00 -13.80 -4.19
CA ALA A 59 1.04 -15.20 -3.81
C ALA A 59 1.73 -15.40 -2.45
N GLU A 60 2.88 -14.77 -2.24
CA GLU A 60 3.62 -14.84 -0.98
C GLU A 60 2.85 -14.18 0.17
N THR A 61 2.20 -13.05 -0.10
CA THR A 61 1.34 -12.38 0.87
C THR A 61 0.22 -13.28 1.35
N VAL A 62 -0.45 -13.99 0.43
CA VAL A 62 -1.53 -14.91 0.79
C VAL A 62 -0.99 -16.08 1.58
N SER A 63 0.06 -16.76 1.10
CA SER A 63 0.62 -17.92 1.79
C SER A 63 1.12 -17.58 3.19
N ARG A 64 1.64 -16.37 3.40
CA ARG A 64 2.21 -15.95 4.68
C ARG A 64 1.16 -15.41 5.67
N PHE A 65 0.22 -14.61 5.20
CA PHE A 65 -0.69 -13.86 6.09
C PHE A 65 -2.16 -14.26 5.97
N PHE A 66 -2.55 -14.90 4.87
CA PHE A 66 -3.94 -15.25 4.57
C PHE A 66 -4.08 -16.68 4.01
N PRO A 67 -3.46 -17.73 4.62
CA PRO A 67 -3.42 -19.07 4.05
C PRO A 67 -4.80 -19.66 3.78
N GLN A 68 -5.84 -19.21 4.50
CA GLN A 68 -7.22 -19.61 4.26
C GLN A 68 -7.77 -19.16 2.90
N HIS A 69 -7.06 -18.29 2.18
CA HIS A 69 -7.47 -17.74 0.87
C HIS A 69 -6.55 -18.19 -0.28
N GLU A 70 -5.73 -19.23 -0.11
CA GLU A 70 -4.85 -19.75 -1.15
C GLU A 70 -5.59 -20.12 -2.44
N GLY A 71 -6.84 -20.59 -2.35
CA GLY A 71 -7.65 -20.99 -3.50
C GLY A 71 -7.99 -19.88 -4.48
N VAL A 72 -7.69 -18.60 -4.17
CA VAL A 72 -7.99 -17.46 -5.05
C VAL A 72 -6.72 -16.74 -5.56
N ILE A 73 -5.52 -17.23 -5.25
CA ILE A 73 -4.25 -16.59 -5.60
C ILE A 73 -4.18 -16.23 -7.09
N ASP A 74 -4.55 -17.16 -7.97
CA ASP A 74 -4.46 -16.98 -9.43
C ASP A 74 -5.36 -15.86 -9.97
N ARG A 75 -6.40 -15.47 -9.21
CA ARG A 75 -7.36 -14.42 -9.58
C ARG A 75 -6.93 -13.03 -9.09
N LEU A 76 -6.14 -12.96 -8.02
CA LEU A 76 -5.75 -11.71 -7.37
C LEU A 76 -5.06 -10.70 -8.30
N PRO A 77 -4.16 -11.09 -9.21
CA PRO A 77 -3.55 -10.14 -10.15
C PRO A 77 -4.56 -9.45 -11.06
N ALA A 78 -5.61 -10.19 -11.51
CA ALA A 78 -6.67 -9.61 -12.32
C ALA A 78 -7.53 -8.62 -11.52
N PHE A 79 -7.84 -8.95 -10.26
CA PHE A 79 -8.60 -8.08 -9.37
C PHE A 79 -7.83 -6.81 -9.01
N ALA A 80 -6.54 -6.93 -8.65
CA ALA A 80 -5.68 -5.79 -8.35
C ALA A 80 -5.58 -4.83 -9.54
N ARG A 81 -5.38 -5.38 -10.76
CA ARG A 81 -5.34 -4.59 -11.98
C ARG A 81 -6.66 -3.85 -12.22
N LYS A 82 -7.80 -4.57 -12.12
CA LYS A 82 -9.12 -3.99 -12.36
C LYS A 82 -9.48 -2.91 -11.35
N TYR A 83 -9.12 -3.14 -10.09
CA TYR A 83 -9.26 -2.16 -9.02
C TYR A 83 -8.46 -0.88 -9.31
N ALA A 84 -7.20 -1.01 -9.71
CA ALA A 84 -6.36 0.13 -10.08
C ALA A 84 -6.89 0.89 -11.32
N GLU A 85 -7.39 0.15 -12.34
CA GLU A 85 -8.01 0.74 -13.54
C GLU A 85 -9.24 1.58 -13.17
N ARG A 86 -10.10 1.04 -12.28
CA ARG A 86 -11.32 1.73 -11.85
C ARG A 86 -11.00 2.99 -11.04
N LYS A 87 -10.12 2.89 -10.05
CA LYS A 87 -9.67 4.08 -9.30
C LYS A 87 -9.13 5.17 -10.21
N ARG A 88 -8.34 4.78 -11.23
CA ARG A 88 -7.82 5.74 -12.20
C ARG A 88 -8.92 6.38 -13.05
N ALA A 89 -9.91 5.60 -13.51
CA ALA A 89 -11.02 6.10 -14.31
C ALA A 89 -11.88 7.11 -13.53
N ASP A 90 -12.10 6.83 -12.25
CA ASP A 90 -12.91 7.66 -11.35
C ASP A 90 -12.11 8.81 -10.70
N ASN A 91 -10.79 8.88 -10.98
CA ASN A 91 -9.86 9.85 -10.41
C ASN A 91 -9.86 9.87 -8.89
N VAL A 92 -9.84 8.69 -8.29
CA VAL A 92 -9.81 8.46 -6.85
C VAL A 92 -8.57 7.68 -6.43
N LEU A 93 -8.13 7.87 -5.18
CA LEU A 93 -7.01 7.15 -4.57
C LEU A 93 -7.43 6.65 -3.19
N ASP A 94 -6.96 5.47 -2.79
CA ASP A 94 -6.99 5.03 -1.41
C ASP A 94 -5.70 5.44 -0.66
N TYR A 95 -5.64 5.18 0.64
CA TYR A 95 -4.47 5.51 1.45
C TYR A 95 -3.21 4.76 1.03
N ASP A 96 -3.33 3.52 0.56
CA ASP A 96 -2.19 2.75 0.06
C ASP A 96 -1.63 3.35 -1.24
N ASP A 97 -2.51 3.89 -2.11
CA ASP A 97 -2.08 4.62 -3.31
C ASP A 97 -1.23 5.84 -2.95
N LEU A 98 -1.58 6.57 -1.90
CA LEU A 98 -0.80 7.74 -1.48
C LEU A 98 0.63 7.36 -1.10
N LEU A 99 0.79 6.27 -0.34
CA LEU A 99 2.10 5.76 0.06
C LEU A 99 2.91 5.25 -1.14
N GLU A 100 2.28 4.44 -1.99
CA GLU A 100 2.93 3.83 -3.15
C GLU A 100 3.32 4.88 -4.20
N HIS A 101 2.42 5.81 -4.52
CA HIS A 101 2.71 6.88 -5.45
C HIS A 101 3.76 7.86 -4.94
N TRP A 102 3.80 8.11 -3.63
CA TRP A 102 4.87 8.88 -3.02
C TRP A 102 6.23 8.18 -3.16
N LEU A 103 6.30 6.89 -2.85
CA LEU A 103 7.49 6.08 -3.04
C LEU A 103 7.94 6.05 -4.50
N ASP A 104 7.00 5.83 -5.43
CA ASP A 104 7.25 5.84 -6.87
C ASP A 104 7.75 7.19 -7.37
N LEU A 105 7.18 8.28 -6.87
CA LEU A 105 7.60 9.64 -7.23
C LEU A 105 9.07 9.88 -6.86
N LEU A 106 9.46 9.51 -5.64
CA LEU A 106 10.84 9.66 -5.18
C LEU A 106 11.81 8.77 -5.96
N ARG A 107 11.37 7.56 -6.36
CA ARG A 107 12.21 6.64 -7.17
C ARG A 107 12.39 7.10 -8.60
N ARG A 108 11.34 7.64 -9.23
CA ARG A 108 11.33 7.97 -10.67
C ARG A 108 11.78 9.40 -10.98
N SER A 109 11.77 10.28 -10.00
CA SER A 109 12.15 11.68 -10.16
C SER A 109 13.29 12.06 -9.19
N PRO A 110 14.56 11.86 -9.59
CA PRO A 110 15.70 12.25 -8.77
C PRO A 110 15.65 13.72 -8.33
N GLU A 111 15.21 14.62 -9.21
CA GLU A 111 15.04 16.04 -8.89
C GLU A 111 14.04 16.27 -7.75
N THR A 112 12.92 15.52 -7.75
CA THR A 112 11.93 15.59 -6.68
C THR A 112 12.49 15.02 -5.38
N ALA A 113 13.19 13.90 -5.44
CA ALA A 113 13.83 13.30 -4.27
C ALA A 113 14.87 14.26 -3.66
N GLU A 114 15.72 14.88 -4.49
CA GLU A 114 16.71 15.87 -4.06
C GLU A 114 16.05 17.11 -3.45
N TYR A 115 15.00 17.64 -4.08
CA TYR A 115 14.24 18.77 -3.56
C TYR A 115 13.71 18.48 -2.14
N PHE A 116 13.09 17.33 -1.92
CA PHE A 116 12.55 17.00 -0.60
C PHE A 116 13.65 16.66 0.42
N ALA A 117 14.75 16.01 0.01
CA ALA A 117 15.90 15.78 0.88
C ALA A 117 16.54 17.08 1.36
N HIS A 118 16.63 18.10 0.50
CA HIS A 118 17.11 19.42 0.90
C HIS A 118 16.12 20.19 1.77
N ARG A 119 14.82 20.02 1.54
CA ARG A 119 13.76 20.66 2.32
C ARG A 119 13.64 20.05 3.72
N PHE A 120 13.74 18.74 3.84
CA PHE A 120 13.64 17.98 5.09
C PHE A 120 15.03 17.55 5.56
N ARG A 121 15.80 18.51 6.07
CA ARG A 121 17.18 18.27 6.51
C ARG A 121 17.29 17.39 7.77
N HIS A 122 16.22 17.30 8.55
CA HIS A 122 16.10 16.48 9.73
C HIS A 122 14.78 15.73 9.65
N VAL A 123 14.81 14.43 9.76
CA VAL A 123 13.64 13.54 9.76
C VAL A 123 13.52 12.94 11.14
N LEU A 124 12.40 13.17 11.79
CA LEU A 124 12.05 12.59 13.08
C LEU A 124 10.88 11.65 12.86
N VAL A 125 11.03 10.38 13.20
CA VAL A 125 10.00 9.36 13.09
C VAL A 125 9.66 8.89 14.47
N ASP A 126 8.41 9.07 14.85
CA ASP A 126 7.84 8.55 16.07
C ASP A 126 7.04 7.28 15.77
N GLU A 127 6.80 6.44 16.78
CA GLU A 127 6.09 5.17 16.66
C GLU A 127 6.68 4.28 15.53
N TYR A 128 8.01 4.21 15.46
CA TYR A 128 8.71 3.55 14.35
C TYR A 128 8.35 2.06 14.21
N GLN A 129 7.99 1.38 15.31
CA GLN A 129 7.52 -0.01 15.32
C GLN A 129 6.27 -0.24 14.47
N ASP A 130 5.50 0.82 14.18
CA ASP A 130 4.27 0.75 13.38
C ASP A 130 4.51 1.06 11.89
N THR A 131 5.78 1.25 11.50
CA THR A 131 6.18 1.57 10.13
C THR A 131 6.14 0.34 9.24
N ASN A 132 5.42 0.42 8.12
CA ASN A 132 5.44 -0.62 7.10
C ASN A 132 6.62 -0.47 6.13
N VAL A 133 6.86 -1.49 5.28
CA VAL A 133 8.00 -1.50 4.34
C VAL A 133 7.94 -0.34 3.35
N ALA A 134 6.76 0.02 2.84
CA ALA A 134 6.62 1.15 1.91
C ALA A 134 7.03 2.47 2.57
N GLN A 135 6.61 2.70 3.82
CA GLN A 135 7.00 3.86 4.62
C GLN A 135 8.50 3.89 4.91
N TYR A 136 9.08 2.76 5.33
CA TYR A 136 10.53 2.64 5.51
C TYR A 136 11.31 3.03 4.25
N LEU A 137 10.89 2.51 3.09
CA LEU A 137 11.60 2.76 1.83
C LEU A 137 11.61 4.23 1.43
N TRP A 138 10.51 4.96 1.58
CA TRP A 138 10.51 6.38 1.24
C TRP A 138 11.23 7.24 2.30
N LEU A 139 11.18 6.90 3.59
CA LEU A 139 11.99 7.53 4.63
C LEU A 139 13.49 7.39 4.31
N ARG A 140 13.90 6.18 3.93
CA ARG A 140 15.28 5.91 3.51
C ARG A 140 15.69 6.76 2.31
N LEU A 141 14.82 6.92 1.30
CA LEU A 141 15.11 7.77 0.14
C LEU A 141 15.26 9.23 0.52
N LEU A 142 14.41 9.76 1.40
CA LEU A 142 14.49 11.14 1.87
C LEU A 142 15.78 11.40 2.66
N ALA A 143 16.17 10.47 3.53
CA ALA A 143 17.32 10.65 4.39
C ALA A 143 18.67 10.26 3.75
N GLN A 144 18.66 9.61 2.60
CA GLN A 144 19.83 8.99 1.98
C GLN A 144 21.01 9.96 1.80
N GLY A 145 20.75 11.22 1.45
CA GLY A 145 21.78 12.22 1.18
C GLY A 145 22.42 12.79 2.44
N HIS A 146 21.61 13.16 3.43
CA HIS A 146 22.06 13.87 4.63
C HIS A 146 22.20 12.98 5.88
N LYS A 147 21.55 11.79 5.89
CA LYS A 147 21.55 10.80 7.00
C LYS A 147 21.13 11.34 8.37
N ASN A 148 20.43 12.48 8.40
CA ASN A 148 19.92 13.09 9.61
C ASN A 148 18.50 12.54 9.88
N ILE A 149 18.42 11.33 10.35
CA ILE A 149 17.18 10.67 10.71
C ILE A 149 17.27 10.18 12.16
N CYS A 150 16.21 10.38 12.91
CA CYS A 150 16.04 9.86 14.26
C CYS A 150 14.72 9.11 14.31
N CYS A 151 14.76 7.83 14.68
CA CYS A 151 13.60 6.98 14.84
C CYS A 151 13.42 6.69 16.33
N VAL A 152 12.21 6.88 16.83
CA VAL A 152 11.81 6.55 18.19
C VAL A 152 10.67 5.54 18.10
N GLY A 153 10.73 4.50 18.88
CA GLY A 153 9.72 3.44 18.93
C GLY A 153 9.90 2.55 20.15
N ASP A 154 8.91 1.74 20.40
CA ASP A 154 8.87 0.75 21.47
C ASP A 154 8.32 -0.56 20.90
N ASP A 155 9.16 -1.58 20.79
CA ASP A 155 8.80 -2.87 20.19
C ASP A 155 7.67 -3.57 20.94
N ASP A 156 7.57 -3.34 22.27
CA ASP A 156 6.50 -3.90 23.09
C ASP A 156 5.12 -3.31 22.76
N GLN A 157 5.08 -2.16 22.07
CA GLN A 157 3.86 -1.48 21.63
C GLN A 157 3.49 -1.77 20.17
N SER A 158 4.19 -2.66 19.46
CA SER A 158 3.91 -2.99 18.07
C SER A 158 2.60 -3.77 17.93
N ILE A 159 1.53 -3.10 17.52
CA ILE A 159 0.18 -3.66 17.36
C ILE A 159 -0.35 -3.61 15.92
N TYR A 160 0.38 -2.99 14.99
CA TYR A 160 -0.04 -2.78 13.60
C TYR A 160 0.56 -3.77 12.59
N GLY A 161 1.01 -4.95 13.03
CA GLY A 161 1.49 -6.01 12.14
C GLY A 161 0.45 -6.43 11.07
N TRP A 162 -0.84 -6.33 11.38
CA TRP A 162 -1.93 -6.57 10.46
C TRP A 162 -2.04 -5.55 9.30
N ARG A 163 -1.36 -4.40 9.41
CA ARG A 163 -1.18 -3.39 8.35
C ARG A 163 0.15 -3.51 7.63
N GLY A 164 0.93 -4.57 7.88
CA GLY A 164 2.25 -4.76 7.31
C GLY A 164 3.37 -4.01 8.03
N ALA A 165 3.12 -3.50 9.24
CA ALA A 165 4.19 -3.02 10.11
C ALA A 165 5.15 -4.17 10.44
N THR A 166 6.44 -3.91 10.46
CA THR A 166 7.46 -4.91 10.74
C THR A 166 8.62 -4.32 11.52
N LEU A 167 9.08 -5.07 12.51
CA LEU A 167 10.30 -4.75 13.27
C LEU A 167 11.57 -5.00 12.45
N ASP A 168 11.49 -5.73 11.33
CA ASP A 168 12.62 -5.98 10.44
C ASP A 168 13.18 -4.68 9.79
N ASN A 169 12.46 -3.56 9.93
CA ASN A 169 12.91 -2.24 9.49
C ASN A 169 13.91 -1.58 10.47
N LEU A 170 14.06 -2.13 11.70
CA LEU A 170 15.01 -1.67 12.70
C LEU A 170 16.40 -2.25 12.44
#